data_d3dead7c838f4b9c7cc4fbcd7175b5ea
#
_entry.id   d3dead7c838f4b9c7cc4fbcd7175b5ea
#
_cell.length_a   1.000
_cell.length_b   1.000
_cell.length_c   1.000
_cell.angle_alpha   90.00
_cell.angle_beta   90.00
_cell.angle_gamma   90.00
#
_symmetry.space_group_name_H-M   'P 1'
#
loop_
_entity.id
_entity.type
_entity.pdbx_description
1 polymer ?
#
loop_
_entity_poly.entity_id
_entity_poly.type
_entity_poly.pdbx_seq_one_letter_code
_entity_poly.pdbx_strand_id
1 'polypeptide(L)'
;ISIVLVFITDLLIAITLMGYNLYIPVYLQEKLSLSPLQSGFVIFPLSVAWITLNFNLGKIEAHFTRKTLYICSFFVLLVSSLMIMFGLKLPLLIAFAVVFAGLSFGYIYTKDSVIVQEETSPKNMKKMMSFYALKKNLGSSVGSTIMGYMYALNVGLFGSNLHNVLGLVLIIAVCLIVMWMTLYKSNTIQS
;
A
#
# COMPACT_ATOMS: atom_id res chain seq x y z
N ILE A 1 8.29 -5.88 18.33
CA ILE A 1 7.42 -5.00 17.54
C ILE A 1 6.03 -5.04 18.17
N SER A 2 5.39 -3.88 18.34
CA SER A 2 4.00 -3.90 18.79
C SER A 2 3.12 -4.43 17.65
N ILE A 3 2.40 -5.51 17.90
CA ILE A 3 1.43 -6.07 16.96
C ILE A 3 0.37 -5.03 16.56
N VAL A 4 0.08 -4.09 17.46
CA VAL A 4 -0.82 -2.96 17.21
C VAL A 4 -0.29 -2.06 16.08
N LEU A 5 1.02 -1.79 16.05
CA LEU A 5 1.64 -1.00 15.00
C LEU A 5 1.45 -1.65 13.62
N VAL A 6 1.65 -2.98 13.55
CA VAL A 6 1.43 -3.77 12.33
C VAL A 6 -0.04 -3.73 11.90
N PHE A 7 -0.98 -3.87 12.86
CA PHE A 7 -2.41 -3.83 12.56
C PHE A 7 -2.88 -2.47 12.03
N ILE A 8 -2.36 -1.37 12.59
CA ILE A 8 -2.66 -0.01 12.09
C ILE A 8 -2.06 0.18 10.70
N THR A 9 -0.81 -0.24 10.51
CA THR A 9 -0.13 -0.16 9.21
C THR A 9 -0.93 -0.87 8.13
N ASP A 10 -1.31 -2.12 8.38
CA ASP A 10 -2.03 -2.94 7.41
C ASP A 10 -3.44 -2.39 7.11
N LEU A 11 -4.13 -1.82 8.10
CA LEU A 11 -5.41 -1.15 7.88
C LEU A 11 -5.27 0.06 6.95
N LEU A 12 -4.29 0.93 7.21
CA LEU A 12 -4.05 2.12 6.39
C LEU A 12 -3.56 1.76 4.98
N ILE A 13 -2.72 0.73 4.87
CA ILE A 13 -2.26 0.22 3.58
C ILE A 13 -3.40 -0.44 2.79
N ALA A 14 -4.34 -1.13 3.45
CA ALA A 14 -5.52 -1.66 2.78
C ALA A 14 -6.38 -0.54 2.15
N ILE A 15 -6.52 0.59 2.83
CA ILE A 15 -7.20 1.77 2.28
C ILE A 15 -6.48 2.28 1.03
N THR A 16 -5.15 2.44 1.09
CA THR A 16 -4.38 2.94 -0.07
C THR A 16 -4.41 1.98 -1.25
N LEU A 17 -4.36 0.68 -0.99
CA LEU A 17 -4.45 -0.34 -2.04
C LEU A 17 -5.78 -0.27 -2.81
N MET A 18 -6.89 0.04 -2.13
CA MET A 18 -8.18 0.23 -2.79
C MET A 18 -8.16 1.44 -3.73
N GLY A 19 -7.48 2.52 -3.37
CA GLY A 19 -7.26 3.65 -4.26
C GLY A 19 -6.57 3.25 -5.57
N TYR A 20 -5.51 2.46 -5.48
CA TYR A 20 -4.78 1.98 -6.65
C TYR A 20 -5.58 0.97 -7.48
N ASN A 21 -6.16 -0.04 -6.86
CA ASN A 21 -6.79 -1.14 -7.57
C ASN A 21 -8.15 -0.81 -8.18
N LEU A 22 -8.90 0.10 -7.57
CA LEU A 22 -10.25 0.45 -8.03
C LEU A 22 -10.26 1.77 -8.81
N TYR A 23 -9.66 2.82 -8.26
CA TYR A 23 -9.89 4.17 -8.77
C TYR A 23 -8.89 4.63 -9.83
N ILE A 24 -7.69 4.06 -9.90
CA ILE A 24 -6.81 4.29 -11.07
C ILE A 24 -7.44 3.67 -12.33
N PRO A 25 -7.90 2.40 -12.35
CA PRO A 25 -8.61 1.86 -13.52
C PRO A 25 -9.86 2.64 -13.90
N VAL A 26 -10.66 3.07 -12.92
CA VAL A 26 -11.85 3.90 -13.18
C VAL A 26 -11.45 5.20 -13.87
N TYR A 27 -10.45 5.90 -13.35
CA TYR A 27 -9.91 7.12 -13.96
C TYR A 27 -9.43 6.91 -15.39
N LEU A 28 -8.70 5.84 -15.66
CA LEU A 28 -8.20 5.50 -16.99
C LEU A 28 -9.35 5.29 -17.99
N GLN A 29 -10.42 4.65 -17.56
CA GLN A 29 -11.59 4.41 -18.41
C GLN A 29 -12.44 5.67 -18.60
N GLU A 30 -12.74 6.39 -17.53
CA GLU A 30 -13.64 7.55 -17.58
C GLU A 30 -12.99 8.81 -18.16
N LYS A 31 -11.72 9.07 -17.84
CA LYS A 31 -11.03 10.32 -18.22
C LYS A 31 -10.11 10.19 -19.41
N LEU A 32 -9.50 9.02 -19.61
CA LEU A 32 -8.60 8.74 -20.73
C LEU A 32 -9.21 7.83 -21.80
N SER A 33 -10.48 7.45 -21.63
CA SER A 33 -11.24 6.63 -22.58
C SER A 33 -10.57 5.31 -22.96
N LEU A 34 -9.79 4.74 -22.03
CA LEU A 34 -9.18 3.43 -22.24
C LEU A 34 -10.22 2.33 -22.09
N SER A 35 -10.08 1.25 -22.84
CA SER A 35 -10.89 0.06 -22.64
C SER A 35 -10.56 -0.59 -21.27
N PRO A 36 -11.46 -1.43 -20.71
CA PRO A 36 -11.18 -2.19 -19.49
C PRO A 36 -9.89 -3.02 -19.59
N LEU A 37 -9.63 -3.63 -20.75
CA LEU A 37 -8.43 -4.40 -21.01
C LEU A 37 -7.17 -3.53 -20.97
N GLN A 38 -7.18 -2.38 -21.65
CA GLN A 38 -6.05 -1.44 -21.64
C GLN A 38 -5.78 -0.91 -20.23
N SER A 39 -6.83 -0.57 -19.47
CA SER A 39 -6.69 -0.16 -18.07
C SER A 39 -6.10 -1.25 -17.20
N GLY A 40 -6.47 -2.51 -17.43
CA GLY A 40 -5.87 -3.67 -16.78
C GLY A 40 -4.37 -3.79 -17.08
N PHE A 41 -3.94 -3.58 -18.31
CA PHE A 41 -2.52 -3.59 -18.67
C PHE A 41 -1.72 -2.46 -18.01
N VAL A 42 -2.31 -1.30 -17.80
CA VAL A 42 -1.66 -0.20 -17.08
C VAL A 42 -1.43 -0.54 -15.60
N ILE A 43 -2.34 -1.27 -14.96
CA ILE A 43 -2.23 -1.69 -13.55
C ILE A 43 -1.45 -2.99 -13.36
N PHE A 44 -1.38 -3.85 -14.37
CA PHE A 44 -0.71 -5.15 -14.29
C PHE A 44 0.73 -5.09 -13.75
N PRO A 45 1.58 -4.08 -14.08
CA PRO A 45 2.93 -3.96 -13.53
C PRO A 45 2.98 -3.90 -12.00
N LEU A 46 1.94 -3.43 -11.32
CA LEU A 46 1.84 -3.47 -9.86
C LEU A 46 1.95 -4.91 -9.33
N SER A 47 1.20 -5.83 -9.92
CA SER A 47 1.21 -7.23 -9.52
C SER A 47 2.53 -7.92 -9.83
N VAL A 48 3.12 -7.62 -10.99
CA VAL A 48 4.44 -8.15 -11.39
C VAL A 48 5.51 -7.70 -10.38
N ALA A 49 5.53 -6.42 -10.03
CA ALA A 49 6.46 -5.87 -9.07
C ALA A 49 6.31 -6.51 -7.68
N TRP A 50 5.07 -6.70 -7.23
CA TRP A 50 4.75 -7.38 -5.97
C TRP A 50 5.33 -8.80 -5.94
N ILE A 51 5.06 -9.59 -6.96
CA ILE A 51 5.54 -10.97 -7.07
C ILE A 51 7.07 -11.00 -7.13
N THR A 52 7.68 -10.14 -7.95
CA THR A 52 9.13 -10.05 -8.11
C THR A 52 9.83 -9.70 -6.79
N LEU A 53 9.25 -8.78 -6.02
CA LEU A 53 9.77 -8.44 -4.70
C LEU A 53 9.75 -9.66 -3.77
N ASN A 54 8.64 -10.39 -3.73
CA ASN A 54 8.48 -11.55 -2.84
C ASN A 54 9.52 -12.64 -3.12
N PHE A 55 9.85 -12.88 -4.37
CA PHE A 55 10.93 -13.82 -4.73
C PHE A 55 12.32 -13.37 -4.28
N ASN A 56 12.54 -12.07 -4.12
CA ASN A 56 13.82 -11.50 -3.71
C ASN A 56 13.86 -11.05 -2.25
N LEU A 57 12.77 -11.23 -1.50
CA LEU A 57 12.59 -10.69 -0.16
C LEU A 57 13.71 -11.09 0.80
N GLY A 58 14.09 -12.37 0.82
CA GLY A 58 15.17 -12.87 1.69
C GLY A 58 16.52 -12.22 1.42
N LYS A 59 16.86 -11.93 0.17
CA LYS A 59 18.08 -11.23 -0.20
C LYS A 59 18.08 -9.77 0.28
N ILE A 60 16.94 -9.11 0.16
CA ILE A 60 16.77 -7.72 0.59
C ILE A 60 16.86 -7.61 2.11
N GLU A 61 16.18 -8.50 2.84
CA GLU A 61 16.21 -8.52 4.31
C GLU A 61 17.57 -8.88 4.91
N ALA A 62 18.43 -9.57 4.17
CA ALA A 62 19.79 -9.85 4.59
C ALA A 62 20.66 -8.57 4.71
N HIS A 63 20.31 -7.49 4.00
CA HIS A 63 21.13 -6.29 3.93
C HIS A 63 20.55 -5.10 4.69
N PHE A 64 19.24 -5.12 4.99
CA PHE A 64 18.54 -3.98 5.57
C PHE A 64 17.71 -4.36 6.79
N THR A 65 17.62 -3.43 7.75
CA THR A 65 16.78 -3.65 8.94
C THR A 65 15.29 -3.58 8.57
N ARG A 66 14.46 -4.30 9.31
CA ARG A 66 13.00 -4.29 9.16
C ARG A 66 12.42 -2.87 9.17
N LYS A 67 12.86 -2.02 10.13
CA LYS A 67 12.46 -0.62 10.22
C LYS A 67 12.77 0.15 8.93
N THR A 68 13.98 0.02 8.43
CA THR A 68 14.43 0.69 7.21
C THR A 68 13.56 0.29 6.02
N LEU A 69 13.28 -0.99 5.87
CA LEU A 69 12.47 -1.50 4.75
C LEU A 69 11.03 -1.01 4.79
N TYR A 70 10.40 -0.91 5.96
CA TYR A 70 9.07 -0.31 6.09
C TYR A 70 9.07 1.17 5.70
N ILE A 71 10.00 1.94 6.23
CA ILE A 71 10.12 3.38 5.91
C ILE A 71 10.40 3.58 4.42
N CYS A 72 11.30 2.79 3.83
CA CYS A 72 11.57 2.82 2.39
C CYS A 72 10.32 2.47 1.57
N SER A 73 9.54 1.47 2.01
CA SER A 73 8.31 1.08 1.33
C SER A 73 7.27 2.20 1.33
N PHE A 74 7.07 2.88 2.46
CA PHE A 74 6.17 4.03 2.52
C PHE A 74 6.67 5.21 1.66
N PHE A 75 7.98 5.43 1.64
CA PHE A 75 8.59 6.46 0.80
C PHE A 75 8.41 6.13 -0.69
N VAL A 76 8.61 4.89 -1.09
CA VAL A 76 8.38 4.41 -2.46
C VAL A 76 6.91 4.57 -2.87
N LEU A 77 5.96 4.31 -1.95
CA LEU A 77 4.53 4.53 -2.17
C LEU A 77 4.22 6.02 -2.38
N LEU A 78 4.84 6.89 -1.59
CA LEU A 78 4.73 8.34 -1.72
C LEU A 78 5.23 8.81 -3.09
N VAL A 79 6.40 8.34 -3.52
CA VAL A 79 6.96 8.65 -4.85
C VAL A 79 6.03 8.18 -5.96
N SER A 80 5.49 6.96 -5.88
CA SER A 80 4.51 6.45 -6.84
C SER A 80 3.29 7.36 -6.97
N SER A 81 2.71 7.78 -5.84
CA SER A 81 1.54 8.66 -5.83
C SER A 81 1.83 10.03 -6.45
N LEU A 82 2.99 10.62 -6.14
CA LEU A 82 3.42 11.89 -6.75
C LEU A 82 3.61 11.76 -8.26
N MET A 83 4.26 10.69 -8.71
CA MET A 83 4.46 10.45 -10.14
C MET A 83 3.13 10.37 -10.88
N ILE A 84 2.13 9.67 -10.33
CA ILE A 84 0.81 9.57 -10.93
C ILE A 84 0.10 10.94 -10.93
N MET A 85 0.17 11.70 -9.83
CA MET A 85 -0.44 13.02 -9.75
C MET A 85 0.08 13.98 -10.82
N PHE A 86 1.38 13.95 -11.11
CA PHE A 86 1.98 14.78 -12.16
C PHE A 86 1.79 14.21 -13.57
N GLY A 87 1.52 12.91 -13.70
CA GLY A 87 1.43 12.20 -14.98
C GLY A 87 0.05 11.68 -15.34
N LEU A 88 -1.03 12.26 -14.83
CA LEU A 88 -2.40 11.77 -15.00
C LEU A 88 -2.85 11.57 -16.46
N LYS A 89 -2.27 12.30 -17.40
CA LYS A 89 -2.60 12.19 -18.83
C LYS A 89 -1.78 11.15 -19.59
N LEU A 90 -0.83 10.52 -18.93
CA LEU A 90 0.15 9.62 -19.55
C LEU A 90 0.01 8.19 -19.00
N PRO A 91 -0.73 7.30 -19.66
CA PRO A 91 -0.93 5.92 -19.18
C PRO A 91 0.37 5.16 -18.96
N LEU A 92 1.39 5.38 -19.79
CA LEU A 92 2.70 4.76 -19.63
C LEU A 92 3.42 5.21 -18.36
N LEU A 93 3.30 6.48 -17.97
CA LEU A 93 3.87 6.97 -16.73
C LEU A 93 3.14 6.39 -15.52
N ILE A 94 1.81 6.25 -15.61
CA ILE A 94 1.02 5.58 -14.57
C ILE A 94 1.46 4.12 -14.44
N ALA A 95 1.60 3.40 -15.56
CA ALA A 95 2.08 2.01 -15.57
C ALA A 95 3.47 1.86 -14.95
N PHE A 96 4.37 2.81 -15.19
CA PHE A 96 5.69 2.85 -14.57
C PHE A 96 5.59 3.17 -13.06
N ALA A 97 4.78 4.13 -12.68
CA ALA A 97 4.60 4.54 -11.28
C ALA A 97 3.98 3.44 -10.40
N VAL A 98 3.05 2.64 -10.93
CA VAL A 98 2.43 1.55 -10.16
C VAL A 98 3.39 0.40 -9.87
N VAL A 99 4.52 0.29 -10.57
CA VAL A 99 5.62 -0.64 -10.21
C VAL A 99 6.13 -0.32 -8.81
N PHE A 100 6.36 0.94 -8.50
CA PHE A 100 6.79 1.37 -7.17
C PHE A 100 5.75 1.07 -6.10
N ALA A 101 4.47 1.29 -6.41
CA ALA A 101 3.39 0.91 -5.50
C ALA A 101 3.37 -0.61 -5.25
N GLY A 102 3.56 -1.41 -6.29
CA GLY A 102 3.64 -2.87 -6.21
C GLY A 102 4.78 -3.36 -5.31
N LEU A 103 5.94 -2.73 -5.39
CA LEU A 103 7.06 -3.02 -4.49
C LEU A 103 6.71 -2.69 -3.04
N SER A 104 6.09 -1.53 -2.80
CA SER A 104 5.65 -1.12 -1.45
C SER A 104 4.62 -2.08 -0.88
N PHE A 105 3.52 -2.33 -1.58
CA PHE A 105 2.47 -3.25 -1.12
C PHE A 105 2.98 -4.67 -0.95
N GLY A 106 3.84 -5.14 -1.86
CA GLY A 106 4.45 -6.46 -1.80
C GLY A 106 5.23 -6.68 -0.51
N TYR A 107 6.08 -5.71 -0.13
CA TYR A 107 6.83 -5.78 1.12
C TYR A 107 5.91 -5.78 2.34
N ILE A 108 5.05 -4.76 2.44
CA ILE A 108 4.26 -4.51 3.65
C ILE A 108 3.30 -5.69 3.92
N TYR A 109 2.51 -6.11 2.93
CA TYR A 109 1.54 -7.20 3.13
C TYR A 109 2.20 -8.54 3.46
N THR A 110 3.32 -8.85 2.80
CA THR A 110 4.04 -10.09 3.09
C THR A 110 4.64 -10.05 4.49
N LYS A 111 5.27 -8.94 4.85
CA LYS A 111 5.94 -8.82 6.14
C LYS A 111 4.98 -8.70 7.30
N ASP A 112 3.88 -7.96 7.15
CA ASP A 112 2.84 -7.87 8.19
C ASP A 112 2.28 -9.25 8.53
N SER A 113 2.00 -10.07 7.52
CA SER A 113 1.54 -11.45 7.71
C SER A 113 2.57 -12.31 8.46
N VAL A 114 3.86 -12.18 8.12
CA VAL A 114 4.95 -12.90 8.78
C VAL A 114 5.09 -12.46 10.23
N ILE A 115 5.07 -11.16 10.51
CA ILE A 115 5.17 -10.63 11.88
C ILE A 115 4.02 -11.14 12.75
N VAL A 116 2.80 -11.12 12.24
CA VAL A 116 1.64 -11.65 12.98
C VAL A 116 1.83 -13.13 13.32
N GLN A 117 2.44 -13.91 12.42
CA GLN A 117 2.75 -15.32 12.67
C GLN A 117 3.87 -15.49 13.69
N GLU A 118 4.96 -14.72 13.58
CA GLU A 118 6.09 -14.77 14.49
C GLU A 118 5.71 -14.40 15.94
N GLU A 119 4.85 -13.39 16.10
CA GLU A 119 4.42 -12.87 17.40
C GLU A 119 3.26 -13.68 18.04
N THR A 120 2.74 -14.67 17.35
CA THR A 120 1.59 -15.45 17.81
C THR A 120 2.00 -16.86 18.25
N SER A 121 1.60 -17.25 19.46
CA SER A 121 1.84 -18.61 19.93
C SER A 121 1.14 -19.67 19.05
N PRO A 122 1.70 -20.87 18.86
CA PRO A 122 1.10 -21.92 18.04
C PRO A 122 -0.34 -22.25 18.42
N LYS A 123 -0.66 -22.20 19.71
CA LYS A 123 -2.01 -22.46 20.24
C LYS A 123 -3.06 -21.46 19.71
N ASN A 124 -2.67 -20.21 19.50
CA ASN A 124 -3.56 -19.13 19.08
C ASN A 124 -3.44 -18.78 17.59
N MET A 125 -2.56 -19.43 16.86
CA MET A 125 -2.24 -19.12 15.46
C MET A 125 -3.49 -19.04 14.57
N LYS A 126 -4.33 -20.07 14.60
CA LYS A 126 -5.56 -20.12 13.78
C LYS A 126 -6.49 -18.95 14.06
N LYS A 127 -6.71 -18.63 15.36
CA LYS A 127 -7.57 -17.53 15.79
C LYS A 127 -7.00 -16.18 15.33
N MET A 128 -5.70 -15.97 15.51
CA MET A 128 -5.04 -14.72 15.14
C MET A 128 -5.02 -14.51 13.63
N MET A 129 -4.76 -15.53 12.84
CA MET A 129 -4.78 -15.43 11.38
C MET A 129 -6.19 -15.18 10.83
N SER A 130 -7.23 -15.76 11.46
CA SER A 130 -8.62 -15.46 11.11
C SER A 130 -8.97 -14.00 11.44
N PHE A 131 -8.52 -13.50 12.58
CA PHE A 131 -8.72 -12.10 12.96
C PHE A 131 -7.95 -11.14 12.03
N TYR A 132 -6.73 -11.51 11.66
CA TYR A 132 -5.94 -10.76 10.69
C TYR A 132 -6.64 -10.66 9.33
N ALA A 133 -7.17 -11.79 8.82
CA ALA A 133 -7.92 -11.81 7.57
C ALA A 133 -9.20 -10.98 7.63
N LEU A 134 -9.96 -11.07 8.74
CA LEU A 134 -11.15 -10.25 8.96
C LEU A 134 -10.82 -8.75 8.94
N LYS A 135 -9.79 -8.35 9.67
CA LYS A 135 -9.34 -6.96 9.69
C LYS A 135 -8.92 -6.47 8.31
N LYS A 136 -8.20 -7.27 7.53
CA LYS A 136 -7.80 -6.94 6.15
C LYS A 136 -9.02 -6.71 5.26
N ASN A 137 -10.02 -7.58 5.34
CA ASN A 137 -11.27 -7.42 4.58
C ASN A 137 -12.06 -6.18 5.00
N LEU A 138 -12.13 -5.89 6.30
CA LEU A 138 -12.73 -4.65 6.81
C LEU A 138 -11.97 -3.42 6.31
N GLY A 139 -10.64 -3.44 6.34
CA GLY A 139 -9.81 -2.36 5.82
C GLY A 139 -10.05 -2.12 4.33
N SER A 140 -10.18 -3.17 3.54
CA SER A 140 -10.50 -3.05 2.11
C SER A 140 -11.90 -2.49 1.87
N SER A 141 -12.91 -2.91 2.65
CA SER A 141 -14.29 -2.42 2.55
C SER A 141 -14.39 -0.94 2.94
N VAL A 142 -13.80 -0.56 4.05
CA VAL A 142 -13.71 0.84 4.50
C VAL A 142 -12.90 1.66 3.49
N GLY A 143 -11.80 1.10 3.01
CA GLY A 143 -10.93 1.74 2.02
C GLY A 143 -11.62 2.02 0.70
N SER A 144 -12.38 1.07 0.17
CA SER A 144 -13.14 1.27 -1.07
C SER A 144 -14.18 2.40 -0.92
N THR A 145 -14.84 2.48 0.24
CA THR A 145 -15.82 3.54 0.53
C THR A 145 -15.16 4.91 0.66
N ILE A 146 -14.08 5.02 1.45
CA ILE A 146 -13.36 6.29 1.63
C ILE A 146 -12.78 6.77 0.31
N MET A 147 -12.09 5.89 -0.42
CA MET A 147 -11.49 6.24 -1.71
C MET A 147 -12.54 6.56 -2.77
N GLY A 148 -13.69 5.89 -2.74
CA GLY A 148 -14.84 6.23 -3.59
C GLY A 148 -15.37 7.62 -3.32
N TYR A 149 -15.53 7.99 -2.07
CA TYR A 149 -15.92 9.35 -1.69
C TYR A 149 -14.90 10.38 -2.17
N MET A 150 -13.60 10.13 -1.94
CA MET A 150 -12.52 11.01 -2.40
C MET A 150 -12.51 11.16 -3.92
N TYR A 151 -12.76 10.09 -4.66
CA TYR A 151 -12.85 10.12 -6.12
C TYR A 151 -14.08 10.87 -6.62
N ALA A 152 -15.21 10.76 -5.93
CA ALA A 152 -16.45 11.45 -6.30
C ALA A 152 -16.39 12.97 -6.09
N LEU A 153 -15.48 13.47 -5.28
CA LEU A 153 -15.31 14.91 -5.09
C LEU A 153 -14.76 15.56 -6.36
N ASN A 154 -15.53 16.50 -6.90
CA ASN A 154 -15.11 17.30 -8.08
C ASN A 154 -14.17 18.45 -7.71
N VAL A 155 -14.22 18.89 -6.47
CA VAL A 155 -13.36 19.91 -5.90
C VAL A 155 -12.90 19.42 -4.52
N GLY A 156 -11.62 19.44 -4.27
CA GLY A 156 -11.05 19.00 -3.00
C GLY A 156 -9.72 19.65 -2.72
N LEU A 157 -9.08 19.24 -1.64
CA LEU A 157 -7.80 19.80 -1.18
C LEU A 157 -6.68 19.66 -2.21
N PHE A 158 -6.72 18.64 -3.05
CA PHE A 158 -5.68 18.31 -4.03
C PHE A 158 -6.13 18.49 -5.48
N GLY A 159 -7.35 18.91 -5.72
CA GLY A 159 -7.93 19.05 -7.06
C GLY A 159 -9.25 18.29 -7.19
N SER A 160 -9.33 17.35 -8.11
CA SER A 160 -10.55 16.57 -8.37
C SER A 160 -10.26 15.10 -8.59
N ASN A 161 -11.28 14.26 -8.38
CA ASN A 161 -11.26 12.83 -8.70
C ASN A 161 -9.98 12.12 -8.21
N LEU A 162 -9.15 11.62 -9.13
CA LEU A 162 -7.97 10.84 -8.78
C LEU A 162 -6.92 11.65 -7.99
N HIS A 163 -6.82 12.96 -8.16
CA HIS A 163 -5.95 13.79 -7.32
C HIS A 163 -6.31 13.70 -5.84
N ASN A 164 -7.60 13.67 -5.50
CA ASN A 164 -8.05 13.54 -4.11
C ASN A 164 -7.69 12.16 -3.54
N VAL A 165 -7.86 11.10 -4.34
CA VAL A 165 -7.48 9.72 -3.96
C VAL A 165 -5.98 9.65 -3.68
N LEU A 166 -5.16 10.12 -4.59
CA LEU A 166 -3.71 10.11 -4.46
C LEU A 166 -3.22 11.03 -3.34
N GLY A 167 -3.88 12.18 -3.15
CA GLY A 167 -3.60 13.07 -2.04
C GLY A 167 -3.83 12.42 -0.67
N LEU A 168 -4.89 11.63 -0.53
CA LEU A 168 -5.12 10.83 0.67
C LEU A 168 -4.04 9.74 0.85
N VAL A 169 -3.62 9.09 -0.23
CA VAL A 169 -2.50 8.14 -0.19
C VAL A 169 -1.22 8.81 0.31
N LEU A 170 -0.91 10.02 -0.17
CA LEU A 170 0.25 10.80 0.30
C LEU A 170 0.18 11.08 1.80
N ILE A 171 -0.98 11.52 2.30
CA ILE A 171 -1.18 11.78 3.73
C ILE A 171 -0.95 10.49 4.54
N ILE A 172 -1.54 9.39 4.11
CA ILE A 172 -1.38 8.09 4.79
C ILE A 172 0.09 7.65 4.78
N ALA A 173 0.79 7.77 3.65
CA ALA A 173 2.20 7.40 3.54
C ALA A 173 3.08 8.22 4.49
N VAL A 174 2.87 9.54 4.57
CA VAL A 174 3.59 10.41 5.50
C VAL A 174 3.29 10.04 6.95
N CYS A 175 2.02 9.83 7.30
CA CYS A 175 1.63 9.40 8.64
C CYS A 175 2.30 8.07 9.03
N LEU A 176 2.36 7.11 8.11
CA LEU A 176 3.02 5.82 8.34
C LEU A 176 4.53 5.98 8.54
N ILE A 177 5.19 6.83 7.75
CA ILE A 177 6.62 7.13 7.94
C ILE A 177 6.86 7.68 9.35
N VAL A 178 6.11 8.71 9.75
CA VAL A 178 6.25 9.33 11.08
C VAL A 178 5.97 8.31 12.18
N MET A 179 4.90 7.54 12.05
CA MET A 179 4.52 6.53 13.03
C MET A 179 5.62 5.46 13.20
N TRP A 180 6.20 4.96 12.12
CA TRP A 180 7.27 3.97 12.19
C TRP A 180 8.60 4.55 12.66
N MET A 181 8.87 5.81 12.38
CA MET A 181 10.06 6.49 12.92
C MET A 181 9.99 6.68 14.43
N THR A 182 8.81 7.01 14.96
CA THR A 182 8.60 7.38 16.36
C THR A 182 8.24 6.19 17.25
N LEU A 183 7.36 5.31 16.79
CA LEU A 183 6.79 4.23 17.62
C LEU A 183 7.53 2.89 17.47
N TYR A 184 8.30 2.69 16.40
CA TYR A 184 9.07 1.48 16.25
C TYR A 184 10.29 1.51 17.19
N LYS A 185 10.19 0.77 18.29
CA LYS A 185 11.34 0.46 19.14
C LYS A 185 11.92 -0.88 18.71
N SER A 186 13.16 -0.89 18.22
CA SER A 186 13.92 -2.12 18.07
C SER A 186 14.13 -2.68 19.47
N ASN A 187 13.56 -3.84 19.77
CA ASN A 187 14.03 -4.62 20.89
C ASN A 187 15.44 -5.10 20.49
N THR A 188 16.45 -4.35 20.85
CA THR A 188 17.81 -4.85 20.92
C THR A 188 17.78 -5.92 22.01
N ILE A 189 17.62 -7.16 21.59
CA ILE A 189 17.98 -8.30 22.43
C ILE A 189 19.49 -8.20 22.54
N GLN A 190 19.92 -7.72 23.68
CA GLN A 190 21.31 -7.91 24.12
C GLN A 190 21.50 -9.42 24.21
N SER A 191 22.28 -9.95 23.29
CA SER A 191 22.90 -11.28 23.41
C SER A 191 23.99 -11.24 24.46
#